data_510b10155047bfe3c4d19fee2b443ea9
#
_entry.id   510b10155047bfe3c4d19fee2b443ea9
#
_cell.length_a   1.000
_cell.length_b   1.000
_cell.length_c   1.000
_cell.angle_alpha   90.00
_cell.angle_beta   90.00
_cell.angle_gamma   90.00
#
_symmetry.space_group_name_H-M   'P 1'
#
loop_
_entity.id
_entity.type
_entity.pdbx_description
1 polymer ?
#
loop_
_entity_poly.entity_id
_entity_poly.type
_entity_poly.pdbx_seq_one_letter_code
_entity_poly.pdbx_strand_id
1 'polypeptide(L)'
;RPDGTNPCRHVDRYKGRKPERFLSEKELAGLSEALAEAERDGTEGPYVVAATRLLVLTGARLGEILNLEWSHVDFERTMLFLPESKTGAKVIYLSAPALEVLANIPRLANNRFVICGEKEGAALVNLQKPWRRIRERAGLTDVRLHDLRHSYASTAASGGLSLPMIGKLLGHTQ
;
A
#
# COMPACT_ATOMS: atom_id res chain seq x y z
N ARG A 1 6.69 26.70 -26.88
CA ARG A 1 6.19 27.02 -28.23
C ARG A 1 5.23 28.19 -28.12
N PRO A 2 5.26 29.19 -29.02
CA PRO A 2 4.48 30.41 -28.86
C PRO A 2 2.96 30.21 -29.07
N ASP A 3 2.51 29.09 -29.61
CA ASP A 3 1.12 28.78 -29.95
C ASP A 3 0.37 27.90 -28.94
N GLY A 4 1.05 27.46 -27.85
CA GLY A 4 0.44 26.65 -26.79
C GLY A 4 -0.16 25.30 -27.24
N THR A 5 0.10 24.86 -28.47
CA THR A 5 -0.45 23.61 -29.00
C THR A 5 0.27 22.40 -28.42
N ASN A 6 -0.47 21.47 -27.83
CA ASN A 6 0.03 20.20 -27.38
C ASN A 6 0.33 19.30 -28.59
N PRO A 7 1.60 18.97 -28.90
CA PRO A 7 1.96 18.13 -30.05
C PRO A 7 1.39 16.71 -30.00
N CYS A 8 0.92 16.27 -28.82
CA CYS A 8 0.31 14.95 -28.63
C CYS A 8 -1.22 14.96 -28.66
N ARG A 9 -1.86 16.08 -29.07
CA ARG A 9 -3.32 16.23 -29.03
C ARG A 9 -4.07 15.22 -29.90
N HIS A 10 -3.44 14.70 -30.95
CA HIS A 10 -4.02 13.75 -31.92
C HIS A 10 -3.30 12.41 -31.95
N VAL A 11 -2.45 12.13 -30.95
CA VAL A 11 -1.77 10.83 -30.84
C VAL A 11 -2.65 9.90 -30.02
N ASP A 12 -3.23 8.90 -30.66
CA ASP A 12 -3.95 7.84 -29.96
C ASP A 12 -2.99 7.06 -29.07
N ARG A 13 -3.32 6.99 -27.77
CA ARG A 13 -2.57 6.17 -26.84
C ARG A 13 -2.74 4.72 -27.22
N TYR A 14 -1.64 4.02 -27.46
CA TYR A 14 -1.65 2.57 -27.55
C TYR A 14 -2.23 1.99 -26.27
N LYS A 15 -3.42 1.39 -26.37
CA LYS A 15 -4.09 0.69 -25.26
C LYS A 15 -3.41 -0.67 -25.02
N GLY A 16 -2.24 -0.66 -24.42
CA GLY A 16 -1.66 -1.89 -23.90
C GLY A 16 -2.56 -2.44 -22.79
N ARG A 17 -3.09 -3.66 -22.96
CA ARG A 17 -3.68 -4.41 -21.85
C ARG A 17 -2.56 -4.65 -20.84
N LYS A 18 -2.57 -3.94 -19.72
CA LYS A 18 -1.76 -4.31 -18.56
C LYS A 18 -2.48 -5.49 -17.92
N PRO A 19 -1.89 -6.68 -17.91
CA PRO A 19 -2.50 -7.83 -17.24
C PRO A 19 -2.68 -7.48 -15.75
N GLU A 20 -3.85 -7.72 -15.21
CA GLU A 20 -4.09 -7.67 -13.78
C GLU A 20 -3.34 -8.86 -13.15
N ARG A 21 -2.55 -8.60 -12.12
CA ARG A 21 -1.74 -9.59 -11.40
C ARG A 21 -2.28 -9.73 -9.99
N PHE A 22 -2.69 -10.93 -9.62
CA PHE A 22 -3.14 -11.30 -8.29
C PHE A 22 -2.15 -12.28 -7.69
N LEU A 23 -1.85 -12.12 -6.41
CA LEU A 23 -1.01 -13.05 -5.67
C LEU A 23 -1.86 -14.21 -5.15
N SER A 24 -1.38 -15.43 -5.35
CA SER A 24 -1.93 -16.62 -4.71
C SER A 24 -1.60 -16.64 -3.21
N GLU A 25 -2.28 -17.49 -2.44
CA GLU A 25 -2.01 -17.69 -1.01
C GLU A 25 -0.54 -18.11 -0.77
N LYS A 26 0.01 -18.98 -1.62
CA LYS A 26 1.41 -19.39 -1.56
C LYS A 26 2.37 -18.23 -1.78
N GLU A 27 2.07 -17.35 -2.72
CA GLU A 27 2.87 -16.15 -3.01
C GLU A 27 2.77 -15.12 -1.88
N LEU A 28 1.58 -14.97 -1.27
CA LEU A 28 1.41 -14.11 -0.09
C LEU A 28 2.18 -14.65 1.12
N ALA A 29 2.19 -15.98 1.32
CA ALA A 29 3.00 -16.61 2.36
C ALA A 29 4.49 -16.38 2.12
N GLY A 30 4.99 -16.60 0.89
CA GLY A 30 6.38 -16.33 0.53
C GLY A 30 6.77 -14.85 0.69
N LEU A 31 5.86 -13.92 0.37
CA LEU A 31 6.07 -12.50 0.61
C LEU A 31 6.18 -12.20 2.12
N SER A 32 5.33 -12.81 2.94
CA SER A 32 5.36 -12.66 4.39
C SER A 32 6.68 -13.15 4.99
N GLU A 33 7.18 -14.30 4.53
CA GLU A 33 8.48 -14.84 4.91
C GLU A 33 9.62 -13.91 4.51
N ALA A 34 9.66 -13.45 3.26
CA ALA A 34 10.67 -12.53 2.77
C ALA A 34 10.71 -11.21 3.55
N LEU A 35 9.54 -10.69 3.97
CA LEU A 35 9.45 -9.51 4.82
C LEU A 35 10.00 -9.78 6.24
N ALA A 36 9.68 -10.92 6.83
CA ALA A 36 10.17 -11.30 8.15
C ALA A 36 11.68 -11.52 8.15
N GLU A 37 12.22 -12.10 7.09
CA GLU A 37 13.67 -12.25 6.90
C GLU A 37 14.37 -10.88 6.74
N ALA A 38 13.84 -10.02 5.87
CA ALA A 38 14.40 -8.70 5.62
C ALA A 38 14.45 -7.83 6.88
N GLU A 39 13.44 -7.97 7.76
CA GLU A 39 13.39 -7.31 9.05
C GLU A 39 14.42 -7.89 10.03
N ARG A 40 14.55 -9.22 10.10
CA ARG A 40 15.46 -9.92 10.99
C ARG A 40 16.93 -9.73 10.63
N ASP A 41 17.26 -9.75 9.34
CA ASP A 41 18.62 -9.55 8.85
C ASP A 41 19.00 -8.07 8.67
N GLY A 42 18.05 -7.15 8.90
CA GLY A 42 18.26 -5.71 8.83
C GLY A 42 18.48 -5.17 7.41
N THR A 43 18.17 -5.94 6.38
CA THR A 43 18.31 -5.47 4.98
C THR A 43 17.25 -4.45 4.60
N GLU A 44 16.11 -4.45 5.29
CA GLU A 44 15.08 -3.43 5.17
C GLU A 44 14.70 -2.87 6.55
N GLY A 45 14.52 -1.55 6.60
CA GLY A 45 14.12 -0.89 7.85
C GLY A 45 12.66 -1.19 8.24
N PRO A 46 12.30 -1.01 9.53
CA PRO A 46 10.99 -1.37 10.07
C PRO A 46 9.84 -0.64 9.36
N TYR A 47 10.05 0.61 8.93
CA TYR A 47 9.02 1.38 8.23
C TYR A 47 8.75 0.85 6.81
N VAL A 48 9.76 0.32 6.12
CA VAL A 48 9.63 -0.31 4.80
C VAL A 48 8.82 -1.59 4.92
N VAL A 49 9.15 -2.43 5.90
CA VAL A 49 8.44 -3.69 6.16
C VAL A 49 7.00 -3.42 6.57
N ALA A 50 6.77 -2.50 7.49
CA ALA A 50 5.44 -2.12 7.95
C ALA A 50 4.59 -1.53 6.81
N ALA A 51 5.15 -0.62 5.99
CA ALA A 51 4.44 -0.07 4.83
C ALA A 51 4.00 -1.17 3.87
N THR A 52 4.88 -2.13 3.58
CA THR A 52 4.55 -3.23 2.67
C THR A 52 3.46 -4.15 3.26
N ARG A 53 3.57 -4.51 4.55
CA ARG A 53 2.54 -5.28 5.27
C ARG A 53 1.18 -4.56 5.24
N LEU A 54 1.15 -3.26 5.54
CA LEU A 54 -0.09 -2.48 5.53
C LEU A 54 -0.72 -2.41 4.14
N LEU A 55 0.07 -2.29 3.06
CA LEU A 55 -0.46 -2.34 1.69
C LEU A 55 -1.16 -3.66 1.39
N VAL A 56 -0.57 -4.79 1.82
CA VAL A 56 -1.17 -6.13 1.65
C VAL A 56 -2.44 -6.29 2.48
N LEU A 57 -2.41 -5.84 3.75
CA LEU A 57 -3.47 -6.09 4.73
C LEU A 57 -4.67 -5.14 4.62
N THR A 58 -4.53 -4.01 3.91
CA THR A 58 -5.57 -2.98 3.82
C THR A 58 -6.04 -2.69 2.40
N GLY A 59 -5.26 -3.08 1.39
CA GLY A 59 -5.51 -2.69 0.02
C GLY A 59 -5.48 -1.17 -0.22
N ALA A 60 -4.91 -0.40 0.70
CA ALA A 60 -4.75 1.05 0.56
C ALA A 60 -3.88 1.43 -0.64
N ARG A 61 -3.99 2.66 -1.11
CA ARG A 61 -3.05 3.19 -2.12
C ARG A 61 -1.69 3.47 -1.49
N LEU A 62 -0.63 3.33 -2.28
CA LEU A 62 0.73 3.60 -1.80
C LEU A 62 0.85 4.95 -1.10
N GLY A 63 0.34 6.03 -1.70
CA GLY A 63 0.39 7.35 -1.10
C GLY A 63 -0.45 7.48 0.17
N GLU A 64 -1.53 6.72 0.33
CA GLU A 64 -2.34 6.68 1.54
C GLU A 64 -1.55 6.08 2.72
N ILE A 65 -0.75 5.06 2.47
CA ILE A 65 0.12 4.45 3.51
C ILE A 65 1.35 5.31 3.79
N LEU A 66 2.04 5.81 2.76
CA LEU A 66 3.26 6.59 2.97
C LEU A 66 2.99 7.94 3.68
N ASN A 67 1.81 8.54 3.46
CA ASN A 67 1.41 9.79 4.12
C ASN A 67 0.48 9.57 5.32
N LEU A 68 0.37 8.33 5.82
CA LEU A 68 -0.45 8.03 6.99
C LEU A 68 0.12 8.71 8.23
N GLU A 69 -0.71 9.48 8.92
CA GLU A 69 -0.37 10.11 10.21
C GLU A 69 -0.96 9.31 11.37
N TRP A 70 -0.32 9.40 12.54
CA TRP A 70 -0.85 8.78 13.76
C TRP A 70 -2.22 9.33 14.17
N SER A 71 -2.52 10.58 13.84
CA SER A 71 -3.84 11.21 14.02
C SER A 71 -4.95 10.56 13.21
N HIS A 72 -4.60 9.82 12.18
CA HIS A 72 -5.55 9.09 11.31
C HIS A 72 -5.83 7.67 11.80
N VAL A 73 -5.14 7.19 12.84
CA VAL A 73 -5.24 5.82 13.35
C VAL A 73 -6.13 5.79 14.58
N ASP A 74 -7.28 5.16 14.46
CA ASP A 74 -8.20 4.91 15.57
C ASP A 74 -8.11 3.44 15.99
N PHE A 75 -7.37 3.17 17.07
CA PHE A 75 -7.19 1.80 17.59
C PHE A 75 -8.46 1.27 18.27
N GLU A 76 -9.28 2.15 18.87
CA GLU A 76 -10.51 1.73 19.54
C GLU A 76 -11.56 1.26 18.55
N ARG A 77 -11.74 2.03 17.46
CA ARG A 77 -12.66 1.68 16.38
C ARG A 77 -12.06 0.79 15.31
N THR A 78 -10.78 0.42 15.46
CA THR A 78 -10.05 -0.45 14.53
C THR A 78 -10.10 0.06 13.08
N MET A 79 -9.82 1.35 12.88
CA MET A 79 -9.91 1.96 11.55
C MET A 79 -8.87 3.05 11.31
N LEU A 80 -8.61 3.32 10.03
CA LEU A 80 -7.93 4.52 9.56
C LEU A 80 -8.96 5.50 9.02
N PHE A 81 -8.89 6.73 9.45
CA PHE A 81 -9.65 7.82 8.85
C PHE A 81 -8.73 8.69 8.02
N LEU A 82 -8.86 8.62 6.70
CA LEU A 82 -8.07 9.39 5.75
C LEU A 82 -8.89 10.60 5.29
N PRO A 83 -8.62 11.82 5.80
CA PRO A 83 -9.40 13.00 5.47
C PRO A 83 -9.25 13.40 4.00
N GLU A 84 -8.07 13.18 3.43
CA GLU A 84 -7.73 13.50 2.04
C GLU A 84 -7.28 12.25 1.30
N SER A 85 -8.12 11.68 0.48
CA SER A 85 -7.75 10.67 -0.51
C SER A 85 -8.06 11.17 -1.91
N LYS A 86 -7.53 10.52 -2.94
CA LYS A 86 -7.81 10.86 -4.35
C LYS A 86 -9.31 10.97 -4.68
N THR A 87 -10.16 10.36 -3.86
CA THR A 87 -11.63 10.28 -4.04
C THR A 87 -12.41 10.91 -2.88
N GLY A 88 -11.79 11.78 -2.07
CA GLY A 88 -12.39 12.39 -0.89
C GLY A 88 -12.04 11.63 0.41
N ALA A 89 -12.70 11.97 1.51
CA ALA A 89 -12.51 11.32 2.80
C ALA A 89 -12.85 9.82 2.72
N LYS A 90 -12.05 8.98 3.40
CA LYS A 90 -12.15 7.53 3.32
C LYS A 90 -11.88 6.89 4.67
N VAL A 91 -12.60 5.83 4.98
CA VAL A 91 -12.36 4.94 6.11
C VAL A 91 -11.81 3.62 5.60
N ILE A 92 -10.78 3.09 6.28
CA ILE A 92 -10.25 1.75 6.07
C ILE A 92 -10.39 1.00 7.38
N TYR A 93 -11.12 -0.11 7.38
CA TYR A 93 -11.20 -1.01 8.53
C TYR A 93 -9.94 -1.87 8.63
N LEU A 94 -9.42 -1.99 9.85
CA LEU A 94 -8.19 -2.71 10.14
C LEU A 94 -8.50 -4.12 10.62
N SER A 95 -7.85 -5.10 10.01
CA SER A 95 -7.81 -6.47 10.53
C SER A 95 -6.88 -6.56 11.73
N ALA A 96 -7.02 -7.62 12.54
CA ALA A 96 -6.13 -7.86 13.68
C ALA A 96 -4.63 -7.84 13.29
N PRO A 97 -4.18 -8.49 12.19
CA PRO A 97 -2.80 -8.37 11.74
C PRO A 97 -2.37 -6.94 11.37
N ALA A 98 -3.28 -6.13 10.80
CA ALA A 98 -2.95 -4.73 10.48
C ALA A 98 -2.80 -3.86 11.73
N LEU A 99 -3.60 -4.11 12.76
CA LEU A 99 -3.46 -3.47 14.07
C LEU A 99 -2.15 -3.85 14.75
N GLU A 100 -1.77 -5.13 14.67
CA GLU A 100 -0.49 -5.62 15.22
C GLU A 100 0.70 -4.93 14.55
N VAL A 101 0.69 -4.78 13.22
CA VAL A 101 1.73 -4.01 12.51
C VAL A 101 1.80 -2.59 13.03
N LEU A 102 0.66 -1.89 13.18
CA LEU A 102 0.61 -0.51 13.67
C LEU A 102 1.05 -0.38 15.14
N ALA A 103 0.75 -1.38 15.97
CA ALA A 103 1.14 -1.38 17.38
C ALA A 103 2.65 -1.58 17.59
N ASN A 104 3.29 -2.36 16.71
CA ASN A 104 4.70 -2.72 16.81
C ASN A 104 5.66 -1.78 16.06
N ILE A 105 5.13 -0.86 15.23
CA ILE A 105 5.98 0.08 14.51
C ILE A 105 6.58 1.13 15.46
N PRO A 106 7.89 1.43 15.38
CA PRO A 106 8.51 2.44 16.24
C PRO A 106 7.88 3.82 16.04
N ARG A 107 7.49 4.48 17.14
CA ARG A 107 7.01 5.87 17.11
C ARG A 107 8.16 6.82 17.42
N LEU A 108 8.44 7.73 16.48
CA LEU A 108 9.39 8.80 16.71
C LEU A 108 8.66 10.04 17.27
N ALA A 109 9.13 10.56 18.40
CA ALA A 109 8.48 11.67 19.13
C ALA A 109 8.25 12.92 18.25
N ASN A 110 9.17 13.20 17.34
CA ASN A 110 9.11 14.39 16.46
C ASN A 110 8.60 14.06 15.05
N ASN A 111 7.94 12.91 14.86
CA ASN A 111 7.40 12.57 13.55
C ASN A 111 5.93 12.20 13.63
N ARG A 112 5.09 12.98 12.95
CA ARG A 112 3.65 12.73 12.88
C ARG A 112 3.27 11.53 12.02
N PHE A 113 4.15 11.13 11.09
CA PHE A 113 3.86 10.04 10.15
C PHE A 113 4.07 8.67 10.79
N VAL A 114 3.23 7.72 10.41
CA VAL A 114 3.35 6.32 10.80
C VAL A 114 4.55 5.68 10.11
N ILE A 115 4.73 5.98 8.82
CA ILE A 115 5.82 5.48 8.00
C ILE A 115 6.89 6.57 7.86
N CYS A 116 7.82 6.56 8.79
CA CYS A 116 8.86 7.58 8.87
C CYS A 116 9.92 7.40 7.77
N GLY A 117 10.36 8.51 7.19
CA GLY A 117 11.50 8.60 6.28
C GLY A 117 12.82 8.83 7.01
N GLU A 118 13.90 8.99 6.23
CA GLU A 118 15.24 9.23 6.77
C GLU A 118 15.40 10.64 7.38
N LYS A 119 14.63 11.62 6.87
CA LYS A 119 14.67 13.00 7.38
C LYS A 119 13.75 13.11 8.58
N GLU A 120 14.20 13.83 9.60
CA GLU A 120 13.40 14.13 10.79
C GLU A 120 12.06 14.80 10.41
N GLY A 121 10.96 14.32 11.00
CA GLY A 121 9.62 14.84 10.76
C GLY A 121 9.04 14.53 9.38
N ALA A 122 9.74 13.76 8.53
CA ALA A 122 9.29 13.42 7.17
C ALA A 122 8.76 12.00 7.06
N ALA A 123 7.84 11.81 6.12
CA ALA A 123 7.37 10.50 5.70
C ALA A 123 8.39 9.80 4.80
N LEU A 124 8.29 8.48 4.68
CA LEU A 124 9.02 7.69 3.68
C LEU A 124 8.56 8.07 2.27
N VAL A 125 9.47 8.56 1.44
CA VAL A 125 9.14 9.08 0.11
C VAL A 125 9.05 7.97 -0.95
N ASN A 126 9.90 6.97 -0.86
CA ASN A 126 10.05 5.98 -1.94
C ASN A 126 10.13 4.54 -1.44
N LEU A 127 9.11 3.77 -1.74
CA LEU A 127 9.05 2.34 -1.46
C LEU A 127 9.48 1.47 -2.66
N GLN A 128 9.71 2.04 -3.86
CA GLN A 128 9.98 1.26 -5.08
C GLN A 128 11.32 0.52 -5.05
N LYS A 129 12.37 1.16 -4.52
CA LYS A 129 13.69 0.52 -4.40
C LYS A 129 13.67 -0.63 -3.40
N PRO A 130 13.18 -0.44 -2.15
CA PRO A 130 12.98 -1.53 -1.19
C PRO A 130 12.08 -2.64 -1.74
N TRP A 131 10.95 -2.29 -2.34
CA TRP A 131 10.03 -3.27 -2.94
C TRP A 131 10.71 -4.18 -3.96
N ARG A 132 11.62 -3.64 -4.78
CA ARG A 132 12.36 -4.43 -5.76
C ARG A 132 13.17 -5.53 -5.08
N ARG A 133 13.87 -5.21 -3.97
CA ARG A 133 14.64 -6.20 -3.19
C ARG A 133 13.75 -7.24 -2.52
N ILE A 134 12.65 -6.78 -1.88
CA ILE A 134 11.69 -7.66 -1.21
C ILE A 134 11.06 -8.65 -2.20
N ARG A 135 10.55 -8.17 -3.33
CA ARG A 135 9.90 -9.03 -4.33
C ARG A 135 10.87 -10.01 -5.00
N GLU A 136 12.14 -9.62 -5.19
CA GLU A 136 13.19 -10.53 -5.68
C GLU A 136 13.44 -11.66 -4.68
N ARG A 137 13.55 -11.34 -3.39
CA ARG A 137 13.67 -12.33 -2.30
C ARG A 137 12.47 -13.26 -2.23
N ALA A 138 11.27 -12.76 -2.46
CA ALA A 138 10.04 -13.53 -2.47
C ALA A 138 9.79 -14.31 -3.80
N GLY A 139 10.65 -14.18 -4.82
CA GLY A 139 10.43 -14.78 -6.13
C GLY A 139 9.29 -14.13 -6.95
N LEU A 140 8.92 -12.88 -6.64
CA LEU A 140 7.78 -12.14 -7.21
C LEU A 140 8.24 -11.02 -8.16
N THR A 141 9.18 -11.29 -9.05
CA THR A 141 9.85 -10.26 -9.86
C THR A 141 8.92 -9.51 -10.81
N ASP A 142 7.79 -10.10 -11.18
CA ASP A 142 6.74 -9.53 -12.05
C ASP A 142 5.70 -8.69 -11.30
N VAL A 143 5.66 -8.76 -9.94
CA VAL A 143 4.65 -8.10 -9.10
C VAL A 143 5.01 -6.64 -8.84
N ARG A 144 4.05 -5.75 -9.05
CA ARG A 144 4.15 -4.31 -8.75
C ARG A 144 3.49 -4.01 -7.40
N LEU A 145 3.86 -2.90 -6.75
CA LEU A 145 3.18 -2.45 -5.51
C LEU A 145 1.66 -2.31 -5.67
N HIS A 146 1.19 -1.90 -6.85
CA HIS A 146 -0.25 -1.75 -7.09
C HIS A 146 -0.98 -3.10 -7.16
N ASP A 147 -0.29 -4.17 -7.53
CA ASP A 147 -0.86 -5.50 -7.62
C ASP A 147 -1.17 -6.09 -6.24
N LEU A 148 -0.53 -5.58 -5.16
CA LEU A 148 -0.89 -5.91 -3.77
C LEU A 148 -2.33 -5.49 -3.45
N ARG A 149 -2.76 -4.32 -3.93
CA ARG A 149 -4.13 -3.83 -3.77
C ARG A 149 -5.13 -4.69 -4.58
N HIS A 150 -4.77 -5.11 -5.79
CA HIS A 150 -5.58 -6.04 -6.57
C HIS A 150 -5.73 -7.39 -5.86
N SER A 151 -4.64 -7.88 -5.27
CA SER A 151 -4.65 -9.14 -4.49
C SER A 151 -5.56 -9.05 -3.27
N TYR A 152 -5.53 -7.94 -2.52
CA TYR A 152 -6.45 -7.69 -1.41
C TYR A 152 -7.92 -7.74 -1.87
N ALA A 153 -8.25 -7.09 -3.00
CA ALA A 153 -9.59 -7.12 -3.57
C ALA A 153 -10.04 -8.52 -3.96
N SER A 154 -9.15 -9.30 -4.55
CA SER A 154 -9.40 -10.70 -4.94
C SER A 154 -9.65 -11.59 -3.72
N THR A 155 -8.83 -11.46 -2.68
CA THR A 155 -9.00 -12.20 -1.42
C THR A 155 -10.32 -11.83 -0.74
N ALA A 156 -10.69 -10.55 -0.71
CA ALA A 156 -11.97 -10.10 -0.18
C ALA A 156 -13.16 -10.68 -0.96
N ALA A 157 -13.06 -10.76 -2.29
CA ALA A 157 -14.06 -11.40 -3.15
C ALA A 157 -14.21 -12.90 -2.87
N SER A 158 -13.09 -13.60 -2.74
CA SER A 158 -13.06 -15.03 -2.41
C SER A 158 -13.63 -15.31 -1.01
N GLY A 159 -13.50 -14.35 -0.09
CA GLY A 159 -14.13 -14.38 1.25
C GLY A 159 -15.62 -14.04 1.25
N GLY A 160 -16.28 -13.90 0.09
CA GLY A 160 -17.73 -13.70 -0.04
C GLY A 160 -18.17 -12.24 0.00
N LEU A 161 -17.28 -11.26 -0.02
CA LEU A 161 -17.68 -9.86 -0.12
C LEU A 161 -18.18 -9.52 -1.54
N SER A 162 -19.31 -8.81 -1.61
CA SER A 162 -19.85 -8.36 -2.90
C SER A 162 -18.96 -7.29 -3.55
N LEU A 163 -18.96 -7.22 -4.89
CA LEU A 163 -18.19 -6.20 -5.63
C LEU A 163 -18.46 -4.75 -5.17
N PRO A 164 -19.71 -4.33 -4.88
CA PRO A 164 -19.95 -3.00 -4.32
C PRO A 164 -19.31 -2.80 -2.95
N MET A 165 -19.30 -3.81 -2.07
CA MET A 165 -18.63 -3.73 -0.76
C MET A 165 -17.10 -3.60 -0.93
N ILE A 166 -16.51 -4.38 -1.82
CA ILE A 166 -15.07 -4.29 -2.15
C ILE A 166 -14.75 -2.91 -2.71
N GLY A 167 -15.54 -2.41 -3.64
CA GLY A 167 -15.40 -1.05 -4.19
C GLY A 167 -15.42 0.01 -3.09
N LYS A 168 -16.35 -0.08 -2.14
CA LYS A 168 -16.46 0.81 -0.99
C LYS A 168 -15.24 0.71 -0.06
N LEU A 169 -14.79 -0.51 0.26
CA LEU A 169 -13.58 -0.75 1.07
C LEU A 169 -12.33 -0.17 0.42
N LEU A 170 -12.22 -0.27 -0.90
CA LEU A 170 -11.10 0.28 -1.66
C LEU A 170 -11.22 1.80 -1.91
N GLY A 171 -12.39 2.41 -1.59
CA GLY A 171 -12.64 3.82 -1.84
C GLY A 171 -12.75 4.11 -3.33
N HIS A 172 -13.45 3.26 -4.08
CA HIS A 172 -13.90 3.58 -5.43
C HIS A 172 -15.18 4.42 -5.34
N THR A 173 -15.17 5.61 -5.90
CA THR A 173 -16.41 6.35 -6.21
C THR A 173 -17.04 5.72 -7.43
N GLN A 174 -18.30 5.33 -7.31
CA GLN A 174 -19.14 4.96 -8.46
C GLN A 174 -19.36 6.17 -9.34
#